data_6c1f68a642fdc0bc7c8d3e8ac240b121
#
_entry.id   6c1f68a642fdc0bc7c8d3e8ac240b121
#
_cell.length_a   1.000
_cell.length_b   1.000
_cell.length_c   1.000
_cell.angle_alpha   90.00
_cell.angle_beta   90.00
_cell.angle_gamma   90.00
#
_symmetry.space_group_name_H-M   'P 1'
#
loop_
_entity.id
_entity.type
_entity.pdbx_description
1 polymer ?
#
loop_
_entity_poly.entity_id
_entity_poly.type
_entity_poly.pdbx_seq_one_letter_code
_entity_poly.pdbx_strand_id
1 'polypeptide(L)'
;MPMEKGMQFLKDSWDYVNRLPESTLAAMHPWRWASNRRLLKFQNQYAGQRCFIIGNGPSLKNTDMRLLKNEYTFGMNRLFLMFPELGFKPSFLVSVNDLVIEQSIDDFLGVEIPLFVSWRARKWLPPAENRHYLYTTYTGRKFARDVTRRLWEGATVTYTCLQLAFFMGFSKVILIGVDHSFATKGKPNETIVSQGDDPNHFHPKYFGKGFKWQLPDLDTSEVGYLMARQVYQDAGREVIDATVGGKLTIFPKVEYGSLFDD
;
A
#
# COMPACT_ATOMS: atom_id res chain seq x y z
N MET A 1 3.61 -17.56 24.75
CA MET A 1 2.39 -16.71 24.55
C MET A 1 2.25 -15.51 25.51
N PRO A 2 2.27 -15.56 26.85
CA PRO A 2 2.21 -14.33 27.69
C PRO A 2 3.48 -13.48 27.59
N MET A 3 4.67 -14.09 27.57
CA MET A 3 5.97 -13.40 27.50
C MET A 3 6.18 -12.65 26.17
N GLU A 4 5.72 -13.19 25.05
CA GLU A 4 5.84 -12.51 23.73
C GLU A 4 4.96 -11.27 23.66
N LYS A 5 3.74 -11.32 24.22
CA LYS A 5 2.85 -10.15 24.30
C LYS A 5 3.44 -9.06 25.18
N GLY A 6 4.09 -9.43 26.30
CA GLY A 6 4.77 -8.48 27.19
C GLY A 6 5.97 -7.82 26.50
N MET A 7 6.80 -8.59 25.78
CA MET A 7 7.93 -8.05 25.02
C MET A 7 7.51 -7.15 23.87
N GLN A 8 6.42 -7.51 23.18
CA GLN A 8 5.88 -6.67 22.12
C GLN A 8 5.33 -5.34 22.67
N PHE A 9 4.61 -5.39 23.78
CA PHE A 9 4.12 -4.17 24.45
C PHE A 9 5.27 -3.25 24.89
N LEU A 10 6.35 -3.79 25.43
CA LEU A 10 7.53 -3.00 25.81
C LEU A 10 8.21 -2.37 24.59
N LYS A 11 8.36 -3.11 23.49
CA LYS A 11 8.90 -2.58 22.23
C LYS A 11 8.02 -1.47 21.67
N ASP A 12 6.72 -1.66 21.64
CA ASP A 12 5.77 -0.66 21.14
C ASP A 12 5.77 0.60 22.03
N SER A 13 5.88 0.45 23.35
CA SER A 13 5.96 1.56 24.30
C SER A 13 7.26 2.34 24.16
N TRP A 14 8.40 1.66 24.05
CA TRP A 14 9.70 2.28 23.83
C TRP A 14 9.75 3.04 22.51
N ASP A 15 9.24 2.44 21.45
CA ASP A 15 9.15 3.05 20.14
C ASP A 15 8.21 4.27 20.15
N TYR A 16 7.09 4.21 20.86
CA TYR A 16 6.19 5.35 21.04
C TYR A 16 6.91 6.54 21.69
N VAL A 17 7.62 6.30 22.80
CA VAL A 17 8.35 7.37 23.53
C VAL A 17 9.43 7.98 22.64
N ASN A 18 10.21 7.18 21.92
CA ASN A 18 11.28 7.67 21.04
C ASN A 18 10.75 8.45 19.84
N ARG A 19 9.51 8.21 19.41
CA ARG A 19 8.88 8.92 18.29
C ARG A 19 8.11 10.17 18.68
N LEU A 20 7.89 10.41 19.98
CA LEU A 20 7.17 11.61 20.43
C LEU A 20 7.74 12.90 19.85
N PRO A 21 9.08 13.14 19.87
CA PRO A 21 9.65 14.35 19.28
C PRO A 21 9.40 14.43 17.77
N GLU A 22 9.60 13.35 17.03
CA GLU A 22 9.39 13.30 15.58
C GLU A 22 7.91 13.49 15.22
N SER A 23 7.00 12.87 15.95
CA SER A 23 5.56 12.99 15.71
C SER A 23 5.05 14.40 15.96
N THR A 24 5.57 15.07 17.00
CA THR A 24 5.23 16.45 17.33
C THR A 24 5.75 17.41 16.27
N LEU A 25 7.03 17.28 15.90
CA LEU A 25 7.63 18.08 14.83
C LEU A 25 6.91 17.85 13.48
N ALA A 26 6.55 16.61 13.16
CA ALA A 26 5.77 16.31 11.97
C ALA A 26 4.38 16.95 12.02
N ALA A 27 3.70 16.93 13.17
CA ALA A 27 2.38 17.53 13.31
C ALA A 27 2.39 19.06 13.12
N MET A 28 3.48 19.71 13.51
CA MET A 28 3.66 21.16 13.39
C MET A 28 4.22 21.60 12.02
N HIS A 29 4.64 20.67 11.17
CA HIS A 29 5.30 21.01 9.92
C HIS A 29 4.29 21.53 8.87
N PRO A 30 4.55 22.70 8.22
CA PRO A 30 3.62 23.31 7.27
C PRO A 30 3.22 22.38 6.12
N TRP A 31 4.17 21.60 5.59
CA TRP A 31 3.90 20.67 4.49
C TRP A 31 2.93 19.56 4.89
N ARG A 32 3.06 19.04 6.12
CA ARG A 32 2.13 18.05 6.62
C ARG A 32 0.74 18.66 6.84
N TRP A 33 0.68 19.85 7.34
CA TRP A 33 -0.57 20.56 7.55
C TRP A 33 -1.32 20.79 6.22
N ALA A 34 -0.58 21.30 5.20
CA ALA A 34 -1.13 21.47 3.86
C ALA A 34 -1.57 20.12 3.24
N SER A 35 -0.77 19.05 3.44
CA SER A 35 -1.11 17.70 2.99
C SER A 35 -2.38 17.18 3.67
N ASN A 36 -2.50 17.30 4.99
CA ASN A 36 -3.69 16.86 5.72
C ASN A 36 -4.97 17.58 5.24
N ARG A 37 -4.89 18.89 4.95
CA ARG A 37 -6.04 19.63 4.38
C ARG A 37 -6.46 19.09 3.02
N ARG A 38 -5.51 18.64 2.19
CA ARG A 38 -5.82 17.98 0.91
C ARG A 38 -6.34 16.58 1.12
N LEU A 39 -5.78 15.80 2.07
CA LEU A 39 -6.28 14.46 2.42
C LEU A 39 -7.75 14.48 2.86
N LEU A 40 -8.17 15.48 3.65
CA LEU A 40 -9.55 15.61 4.09
C LEU A 40 -10.55 15.75 2.92
N LYS A 41 -10.12 16.24 1.76
CA LYS A 41 -10.99 16.31 0.57
C LYS A 41 -11.38 14.92 0.03
N PHE A 42 -10.59 13.90 0.30
CA PHE A 42 -10.88 12.52 -0.10
C PHE A 42 -11.81 11.80 0.89
N GLN A 43 -12.02 12.33 2.10
CA GLN A 43 -12.83 11.66 3.12
C GLN A 43 -14.26 11.44 2.64
N ASN A 44 -14.66 10.16 2.56
CA ASN A 44 -15.98 9.70 2.09
C ASN A 44 -16.37 10.19 0.67
N GLN A 45 -15.41 10.69 -0.13
CA GLN A 45 -15.67 11.19 -1.48
C GLN A 45 -16.23 10.10 -2.42
N TYR A 46 -15.89 8.84 -2.15
CA TYR A 46 -16.26 7.68 -2.98
C TYR A 46 -17.22 6.74 -2.25
N ALA A 47 -18.10 7.30 -1.39
CA ALA A 47 -19.05 6.52 -0.61
C ALA A 47 -19.93 5.65 -1.49
N GLY A 48 -20.01 4.35 -1.15
CA GLY A 48 -20.82 3.37 -1.89
C GLY A 48 -20.17 2.83 -3.18
N GLN A 49 -19.06 3.41 -3.64
CA GLN A 49 -18.36 2.94 -4.84
C GLN A 49 -17.49 1.71 -4.56
N ARG A 50 -17.14 0.98 -5.63
CA ARG A 50 -16.11 -0.06 -5.59
C ARG A 50 -14.76 0.50 -6.07
N CYS A 51 -13.66 -0.13 -5.64
CA CYS A 51 -12.33 0.14 -6.19
C CYS A 51 -11.48 -1.13 -6.26
N PHE A 52 -10.44 -1.07 -7.09
CA PHE A 52 -9.45 -2.13 -7.23
C PHE A 52 -8.11 -1.68 -6.64
N ILE A 53 -7.49 -2.53 -5.82
CA ILE A 53 -6.11 -2.36 -5.38
C ILE A 53 -5.26 -3.29 -6.24
N ILE A 54 -4.41 -2.68 -7.06
CA ILE A 54 -3.54 -3.36 -8.01
C ILE A 54 -2.19 -3.61 -7.33
N GLY A 55 -1.95 -4.85 -6.95
CA GLY A 55 -0.66 -5.34 -6.47
C GLY A 55 0.42 -5.26 -7.53
N ASN A 56 1.55 -5.88 -7.25
CA ASN A 56 2.68 -5.90 -8.20
C ASN A 56 3.14 -7.33 -8.52
N GLY A 57 2.36 -8.33 -8.14
CA GLY A 57 2.70 -9.72 -8.32
C GLY A 57 2.66 -10.16 -9.79
N PRO A 58 3.33 -11.28 -10.11
CA PRO A 58 3.42 -11.79 -11.48
C PRO A 58 2.06 -12.23 -12.07
N SER A 59 1.04 -12.46 -11.24
CA SER A 59 -0.32 -12.78 -11.67
C SER A 59 -0.97 -11.68 -12.52
N LEU A 60 -0.49 -10.44 -12.44
CA LEU A 60 -0.97 -9.35 -13.30
C LEU A 60 -0.77 -9.63 -14.79
N LYS A 61 0.23 -10.45 -15.17
CA LYS A 61 0.44 -10.87 -16.55
C LYS A 61 -0.73 -11.69 -17.13
N ASN A 62 -1.52 -12.30 -16.24
CA ASN A 62 -2.68 -13.13 -16.57
C ASN A 62 -4.01 -12.42 -16.28
N THR A 63 -3.98 -11.12 -15.99
CA THR A 63 -5.15 -10.31 -15.65
C THR A 63 -5.42 -9.33 -16.77
N ASP A 64 -6.62 -9.34 -17.35
CA ASP A 64 -6.99 -8.35 -18.37
C ASP A 64 -7.23 -6.97 -17.72
N MET A 65 -6.15 -6.19 -17.64
CA MET A 65 -6.16 -4.88 -17.02
C MET A 65 -7.02 -3.85 -17.77
N ARG A 66 -7.39 -4.09 -19.04
CA ARG A 66 -8.23 -3.16 -19.85
C ARG A 66 -9.63 -2.99 -19.26
N LEU A 67 -10.12 -4.01 -18.56
CA LEU A 67 -11.42 -3.98 -17.86
C LEU A 67 -11.47 -2.94 -16.74
N LEU A 68 -10.31 -2.48 -16.25
CA LEU A 68 -10.21 -1.49 -15.18
C LEU A 68 -10.24 -0.04 -15.66
N LYS A 69 -10.35 0.22 -16.95
CA LYS A 69 -10.25 1.58 -17.53
C LYS A 69 -11.22 2.58 -16.91
N ASN A 70 -12.42 2.13 -16.54
CA ASN A 70 -13.48 2.97 -15.99
C ASN A 70 -13.68 2.72 -14.48
N GLU A 71 -12.79 1.99 -13.83
CA GLU A 71 -12.84 1.68 -12.41
C GLU A 71 -11.95 2.62 -11.58
N TYR A 72 -12.31 2.83 -10.33
CA TYR A 72 -11.40 3.45 -9.38
C TYR A 72 -10.29 2.47 -9.01
N THR A 73 -9.05 2.89 -9.17
CA THR A 73 -7.90 2.00 -8.99
C THR A 73 -6.81 2.62 -8.14
N PHE A 74 -6.24 1.83 -7.23
CA PHE A 74 -5.03 2.15 -6.49
C PHE A 74 -3.86 1.35 -7.08
N GLY A 75 -2.91 2.03 -7.70
CA GLY A 75 -1.61 1.45 -8.02
C GLY A 75 -0.66 1.53 -6.84
N MET A 76 0.32 0.62 -6.77
CA MET A 76 1.30 0.59 -5.69
C MET A 76 2.73 0.65 -6.19
N ASN A 77 3.60 1.35 -5.43
CA ASN A 77 5.04 1.41 -5.66
C ASN A 77 5.38 1.71 -7.13
N ARG A 78 6.06 0.78 -7.82
CA ARG A 78 6.51 0.96 -9.20
C ARG A 78 5.50 0.50 -10.26
N LEU A 79 4.19 0.53 -9.97
CA LEU A 79 3.17 0.20 -10.97
C LEU A 79 3.25 1.11 -12.23
N PHE A 80 3.84 2.29 -12.11
CA PHE A 80 4.10 3.18 -13.23
C PHE A 80 4.89 2.53 -14.38
N LEU A 81 5.65 1.47 -14.12
CA LEU A 81 6.33 0.69 -15.15
C LEU A 81 5.34 0.03 -16.14
N MET A 82 4.10 -0.18 -15.73
CA MET A 82 3.03 -0.74 -16.55
C MET A 82 2.18 0.33 -17.26
N PHE A 83 2.28 1.61 -16.90
CA PHE A 83 1.41 2.67 -17.46
C PHE A 83 1.40 2.73 -18.98
N PRO A 84 2.54 2.53 -19.71
CA PRO A 84 2.52 2.54 -21.17
C PRO A 84 1.67 1.42 -21.77
N GLU A 85 1.56 0.27 -21.07
CA GLU A 85 0.87 -0.92 -21.55
C GLU A 85 -0.61 -0.94 -21.14
N LEU A 86 -0.96 -0.27 -20.01
CA LEU A 86 -2.33 -0.26 -19.47
C LEU A 86 -3.33 0.45 -20.37
N GLY A 87 -2.90 1.47 -21.12
CA GLY A 87 -3.79 2.34 -21.89
C GLY A 87 -4.67 3.28 -21.03
N PHE A 88 -4.45 3.31 -19.72
CA PHE A 88 -5.04 4.24 -18.75
C PHE A 88 -4.07 4.50 -17.58
N LYS A 89 -4.30 5.56 -16.82
CA LYS A 89 -3.59 5.82 -15.57
C LYS A 89 -4.48 5.40 -14.39
N PRO A 90 -3.94 4.74 -13.34
CA PRO A 90 -4.70 4.50 -12.11
C PRO A 90 -5.24 5.79 -11.51
N SER A 91 -6.35 5.68 -10.77
CA SER A 91 -6.94 6.83 -10.07
C SER A 91 -6.00 7.38 -8.98
N PHE A 92 -5.22 6.49 -8.35
CA PHE A 92 -4.32 6.82 -7.25
C PHE A 92 -3.05 5.98 -7.34
N LEU A 93 -1.91 6.53 -6.90
CA LEU A 93 -0.67 5.79 -6.69
C LEU A 93 -0.23 5.91 -5.23
N VAL A 94 0.16 4.79 -4.62
CA VAL A 94 0.56 4.72 -3.21
C VAL A 94 1.96 4.10 -3.09
N SER A 95 2.88 4.77 -2.39
CA SER A 95 4.18 4.21 -2.03
C SER A 95 4.61 4.69 -0.66
N VAL A 96 4.86 3.76 0.26
CA VAL A 96 5.37 4.06 1.60
C VAL A 96 6.71 3.41 1.89
N ASN A 97 7.23 2.63 0.95
CA ASN A 97 8.54 1.99 1.06
C ASN A 97 9.64 2.98 0.68
N ASP A 98 10.46 3.34 1.66
CA ASP A 98 11.52 4.34 1.50
C ASP A 98 12.58 3.91 0.47
N LEU A 99 12.97 2.62 0.42
CA LEU A 99 13.93 2.11 -0.56
C LEU A 99 13.41 2.20 -2.00
N VAL A 100 12.11 1.96 -2.19
CA VAL A 100 11.48 2.08 -3.53
C VAL A 100 11.46 3.54 -3.97
N ILE A 101 11.10 4.45 -3.06
CA ILE A 101 11.02 5.88 -3.38
C ILE A 101 12.42 6.44 -3.66
N GLU A 102 13.40 6.16 -2.80
CA GLU A 102 14.76 6.66 -2.92
C GLU A 102 15.44 6.24 -4.24
N GLN A 103 15.17 5.02 -4.70
CA GLN A 103 15.77 4.48 -5.93
C GLN A 103 14.96 4.77 -7.20
N SER A 104 13.81 5.45 -7.09
CA SER A 104 12.92 5.79 -8.21
C SER A 104 12.42 7.23 -8.14
N ILE A 105 13.26 8.14 -7.63
CA ILE A 105 12.88 9.55 -7.38
C ILE A 105 12.33 10.20 -8.66
N ASP A 106 13.03 10.08 -9.78
CA ASP A 106 12.66 10.72 -11.03
C ASP A 106 11.32 10.19 -11.56
N ASP A 107 11.09 8.87 -11.45
CA ASP A 107 9.81 8.26 -11.81
C ASP A 107 8.68 8.85 -10.95
N PHE A 108 8.86 8.94 -9.61
CA PHE A 108 7.85 9.51 -8.72
C PHE A 108 7.64 11.00 -8.91
N LEU A 109 8.66 11.76 -9.29
CA LEU A 109 8.52 13.18 -9.64
C LEU A 109 7.68 13.39 -10.88
N GLY A 110 7.75 12.45 -11.84
CA GLY A 110 6.95 12.44 -13.07
C GLY A 110 5.50 11.96 -12.91
N VAL A 111 5.09 11.50 -11.72
CA VAL A 111 3.70 11.06 -11.49
C VAL A 111 2.76 12.25 -11.43
N GLU A 112 1.76 12.28 -12.31
CA GLU A 112 0.77 13.36 -12.43
C GLU A 112 -0.53 13.09 -11.66
N ILE A 113 -0.86 11.81 -11.40
CA ILE A 113 -2.04 11.41 -10.66
C ILE A 113 -1.85 11.63 -9.14
N PRO A 114 -2.93 11.64 -8.32
CA PRO A 114 -2.82 11.71 -6.87
C PRO A 114 -1.87 10.64 -6.31
N LEU A 115 -0.79 11.10 -5.68
CA LEU A 115 0.31 10.29 -5.16
C LEU A 115 0.35 10.36 -3.64
N PHE A 116 0.16 9.21 -2.98
CA PHE A 116 0.22 9.07 -1.52
C PHE A 116 1.54 8.44 -1.12
N VAL A 117 2.34 9.15 -0.34
CA VAL A 117 3.69 8.71 0.07
C VAL A 117 3.88 8.81 1.58
N SER A 118 4.83 8.06 2.13
CA SER A 118 5.20 8.20 3.53
C SER A 118 5.68 9.62 3.83
N TRP A 119 5.46 10.12 5.07
CA TRP A 119 6.02 11.40 5.51
C TRP A 119 7.54 11.45 5.40
N ARG A 120 8.20 10.29 5.49
CA ARG A 120 9.65 10.18 5.34
C ARG A 120 10.11 10.51 3.93
N ALA A 121 9.28 10.29 2.92
CA ALA A 121 9.56 10.56 1.51
C ALA A 121 9.79 12.04 1.20
N ARG A 122 9.40 12.97 2.10
CA ARG A 122 9.67 14.42 1.95
C ARG A 122 11.15 14.76 1.75
N LYS A 123 12.03 13.83 2.10
CA LYS A 123 13.50 13.97 1.89
C LYS A 123 13.86 13.98 0.41
N TRP A 124 13.09 13.24 -0.40
CA TRP A 124 13.36 13.05 -1.83
C TRP A 124 12.31 13.69 -2.73
N LEU A 125 11.08 13.74 -2.24
CA LEU A 125 9.93 14.22 -2.99
C LEU A 125 9.37 15.48 -2.32
N PRO A 126 9.70 16.69 -2.81
CA PRO A 126 9.17 17.94 -2.27
C PRO A 126 7.65 18.05 -2.47
N PRO A 127 6.96 19.00 -1.80
CA PRO A 127 5.53 19.20 -1.99
C PRO A 127 5.16 19.47 -3.43
N ALA A 128 4.04 18.86 -3.86
CA ALA A 128 3.35 19.14 -5.10
C ALA A 128 1.84 19.06 -4.84
N GLU A 129 1.04 19.61 -5.74
CA GLU A 129 -0.41 19.64 -5.57
C GLU A 129 -1.02 18.24 -5.50
N ASN A 130 -0.54 17.33 -6.33
CA ASN A 130 -0.95 15.93 -6.39
C ASN A 130 -0.29 15.03 -5.32
N ARG A 131 0.63 15.55 -4.47
CA ARG A 131 1.38 14.75 -3.52
C ARG A 131 0.85 14.88 -2.10
N HIS A 132 0.50 13.74 -1.51
CA HIS A 132 -0.12 13.62 -0.20
C HIS A 132 0.77 12.80 0.74
N TYR A 133 1.23 13.41 1.85
CA TYR A 133 2.09 12.72 2.81
C TYR A 133 1.25 12.06 3.91
N LEU A 134 1.50 10.77 4.11
CA LEU A 134 0.93 9.95 5.17
C LEU A 134 1.93 9.81 6.31
N TYR A 135 1.52 10.03 7.54
CA TYR A 135 2.39 9.76 8.70
C TYR A 135 2.34 8.27 9.05
N THR A 136 3.26 7.51 8.48
CA THR A 136 3.31 6.06 8.59
C THR A 136 4.33 5.59 9.62
N THR A 137 4.07 4.42 10.24
CA THR A 137 4.93 3.79 11.25
C THR A 137 5.02 2.29 11.05
N TYR A 138 6.14 1.70 11.48
CA TYR A 138 6.37 0.24 11.43
C TYR A 138 5.81 -0.48 12.66
N THR A 139 5.51 0.23 13.73
CA THR A 139 5.04 -0.31 15.01
C THR A 139 3.69 0.27 15.41
N GLY A 140 3.12 -0.26 16.50
CA GLY A 140 1.83 0.16 17.01
C GLY A 140 0.70 -0.29 16.09
N ARG A 141 0.54 -1.61 15.99
CA ARG A 141 -0.45 -2.30 15.14
C ARG A 141 -1.84 -1.72 15.29
N LYS A 142 -2.39 -1.19 14.24
CA LYS A 142 -3.77 -0.67 14.18
C LYS A 142 -4.23 -0.51 12.74
N PHE A 143 -5.54 -0.47 12.54
CA PHE A 143 -6.16 0.03 11.31
C PHE A 143 -6.53 1.50 11.53
N ALA A 144 -5.99 2.41 10.72
CA ALA A 144 -6.31 3.83 10.79
C ALA A 144 -7.56 4.11 9.93
N ARG A 145 -8.68 4.44 10.59
CA ARG A 145 -9.90 4.91 9.91
C ARG A 145 -9.78 6.36 9.44
N ASP A 146 -8.84 7.11 10.01
CA ASP A 146 -8.50 8.49 9.67
C ASP A 146 -7.02 8.56 9.27
N VAL A 147 -6.76 8.70 7.96
CA VAL A 147 -5.40 8.70 7.38
C VAL A 147 -4.65 10.02 7.56
N THR A 148 -5.30 11.07 8.07
CA THR A 148 -4.63 12.31 8.46
C THR A 148 -3.79 12.13 9.73
N ARG A 149 -4.06 11.06 10.47
CA ARG A 149 -3.35 10.65 11.67
C ARG A 149 -2.26 9.63 11.36
N ARG A 150 -1.80 8.91 12.37
CA ARG A 150 -0.78 7.87 12.23
C ARG A 150 -1.36 6.59 11.61
N LEU A 151 -0.72 6.10 10.55
CA LEU A 151 -0.99 4.78 9.95
C LEU A 151 0.09 3.78 10.37
N TRP A 152 -0.31 2.54 10.63
CA TRP A 152 0.61 1.42 10.67
C TRP A 152 0.71 0.81 9.26
N GLU A 153 1.97 0.57 8.78
CA GLU A 153 2.19 0.09 7.41
C GLU A 153 1.84 -1.39 7.22
N GLY A 154 1.79 -2.20 8.30
CA GLY A 154 1.42 -3.61 8.24
C GLY A 154 2.33 -4.45 7.35
N ALA A 155 3.59 -4.06 7.21
CA ALA A 155 4.61 -4.68 6.34
C ALA A 155 4.22 -4.79 4.85
N THR A 156 3.19 -4.09 4.41
CA THR A 156 2.76 -4.11 3.00
C THR A 156 2.03 -2.83 2.59
N VAL A 157 2.34 -2.33 1.41
CA VAL A 157 1.65 -1.16 0.83
C VAL A 157 0.17 -1.45 0.59
N THR A 158 -0.21 -2.70 0.31
CA THR A 158 -1.61 -3.13 0.18
C THR A 158 -2.43 -2.75 1.41
N TYR A 159 -1.86 -2.91 2.62
CA TYR A 159 -2.56 -2.53 3.85
C TYR A 159 -2.74 -1.00 3.97
N THR A 160 -1.78 -0.23 3.51
CA THR A 160 -1.92 1.24 3.42
C THR A 160 -3.03 1.62 2.43
N CYS A 161 -3.11 0.95 1.28
CA CYS A 161 -4.19 1.16 0.30
C CYS A 161 -5.56 0.82 0.89
N LEU A 162 -5.68 -0.27 1.66
CA LEU A 162 -6.92 -0.63 2.36
C LEU A 162 -7.36 0.45 3.35
N GLN A 163 -6.44 1.05 4.11
CA GLN A 163 -6.75 2.16 5.02
C GLN A 163 -7.18 3.42 4.26
N LEU A 164 -6.53 3.75 3.14
CA LEU A 164 -6.91 4.85 2.26
C LEU A 164 -8.29 4.64 1.64
N ALA A 165 -8.55 3.47 1.06
CA ALA A 165 -9.84 3.12 0.45
C ALA A 165 -10.98 3.20 1.47
N PHE A 166 -10.74 2.73 2.70
CA PHE A 166 -11.71 2.86 3.79
C PHE A 166 -12.02 4.32 4.13
N PHE A 167 -10.99 5.15 4.30
CA PHE A 167 -11.13 6.59 4.59
C PHE A 167 -11.85 7.33 3.46
N MET A 168 -11.59 6.95 2.21
CA MET A 168 -12.22 7.53 1.03
C MET A 168 -13.70 7.12 0.85
N GLY A 169 -14.17 6.13 1.62
CA GLY A 169 -15.58 5.74 1.64
C GLY A 169 -15.94 4.56 0.75
N PHE A 170 -14.99 3.94 0.07
CA PHE A 170 -15.28 2.78 -0.78
C PHE A 170 -15.98 1.68 0.03
N SER A 171 -17.09 1.15 -0.52
CA SER A 171 -17.88 0.09 0.11
C SER A 171 -17.37 -1.31 -0.21
N LYS A 172 -16.77 -1.46 -1.41
CA LYS A 172 -16.21 -2.73 -1.90
C LYS A 172 -14.81 -2.52 -2.43
N VAL A 173 -13.84 -3.26 -1.90
CA VAL A 173 -12.45 -3.24 -2.34
C VAL A 173 -12.08 -4.59 -2.93
N ILE A 174 -11.53 -4.59 -4.13
CA ILE A 174 -11.14 -5.78 -4.87
C ILE A 174 -9.61 -5.80 -5.00
N LEU A 175 -8.97 -6.85 -4.52
CA LEU A 175 -7.53 -7.05 -4.66
C LEU A 175 -7.25 -7.81 -5.96
N ILE A 176 -6.24 -7.37 -6.71
CA ILE A 176 -5.66 -8.08 -7.85
C ILE A 176 -4.14 -7.96 -7.79
N GLY A 177 -3.41 -8.93 -8.32
CA GLY A 177 -1.95 -8.90 -8.29
C GLY A 177 -1.34 -8.97 -6.88
N VAL A 178 -2.10 -9.41 -5.88
CA VAL A 178 -1.63 -9.66 -4.50
C VAL A 178 -1.36 -11.15 -4.34
N ASP A 179 -0.31 -11.62 -4.99
CA ASP A 179 0.01 -13.06 -5.11
C ASP A 179 0.28 -13.73 -3.77
N HIS A 180 0.78 -12.98 -2.79
CA HIS A 180 1.13 -13.45 -1.44
C HIS A 180 2.08 -14.65 -1.46
N SER A 181 3.00 -14.66 -2.43
CA SER A 181 4.04 -15.67 -2.60
C SER A 181 5.27 -15.05 -3.25
N PHE A 182 6.46 -15.50 -2.80
CA PHE A 182 7.72 -14.98 -3.30
C PHE A 182 8.68 -16.13 -3.59
N ALA A 183 9.34 -16.09 -4.75
CA ALA A 183 10.35 -17.07 -5.14
C ALA A 183 11.63 -16.88 -4.31
N THR A 184 12.01 -15.62 -4.04
CA THR A 184 13.18 -15.28 -3.24
C THR A 184 12.93 -15.59 -1.77
N LYS A 185 13.85 -16.33 -1.15
CA LYS A 185 13.79 -16.76 0.26
C LYS A 185 14.82 -16.04 1.10
N GLY A 186 14.54 -15.88 2.40
CA GLY A 186 15.40 -15.24 3.39
C GLY A 186 14.61 -14.83 4.63
N LYS A 187 15.22 -14.02 5.49
CA LYS A 187 14.56 -13.52 6.69
C LYS A 187 13.64 -12.35 6.36
N PRO A 188 12.44 -12.26 6.96
CA PRO A 188 11.57 -11.10 6.80
C PRO A 188 12.32 -9.78 7.07
N ASN A 189 12.05 -8.77 6.23
CA ASN A 189 12.66 -7.44 6.31
C ASN A 189 14.18 -7.39 6.08
N GLU A 190 14.83 -8.50 5.71
CA GLU A 190 16.23 -8.49 5.29
C GLU A 190 16.39 -7.70 3.99
N THR A 191 17.34 -6.75 3.99
CA THR A 191 17.64 -5.98 2.77
C THR A 191 18.59 -6.77 1.89
N ILE A 192 18.18 -6.99 0.64
CA ILE A 192 19.01 -7.66 -0.37
C ILE A 192 19.20 -6.77 -1.59
N VAL A 193 20.19 -7.11 -2.40
CA VAL A 193 20.47 -6.46 -3.69
C VAL A 193 20.16 -7.44 -4.80
N SER A 194 19.29 -7.05 -5.73
CA SER A 194 18.93 -7.87 -6.88
C SER A 194 20.14 -8.13 -7.79
N GLN A 195 20.30 -9.37 -8.22
CA GLN A 195 21.41 -9.79 -9.08
C GLN A 195 21.04 -9.86 -10.56
N GLY A 196 19.75 -9.82 -10.89
CA GLY A 196 19.23 -9.96 -12.25
C GLY A 196 17.80 -9.49 -12.36
N ASP A 197 17.03 -10.14 -13.23
CA ASP A 197 15.61 -9.88 -13.43
C ASP A 197 14.79 -10.28 -12.19
N ASP A 198 13.68 -9.59 -11.98
CA ASP A 198 12.81 -9.80 -10.82
C ASP A 198 11.76 -10.89 -11.10
N PRO A 199 11.83 -12.04 -10.40
CA PRO A 199 10.86 -13.13 -10.56
C PRO A 199 9.58 -12.93 -9.73
N ASN A 200 9.56 -11.98 -8.81
CA ASN A 200 8.51 -11.80 -7.80
C ASN A 200 7.45 -10.78 -8.19
N HIS A 201 7.69 -10.02 -9.27
CA HIS A 201 6.81 -8.96 -9.71
C HIS A 201 6.44 -9.06 -11.20
N PHE A 202 5.44 -8.29 -11.62
CA PHE A 202 4.91 -8.32 -12.98
C PHE A 202 5.94 -7.93 -14.06
N HIS A 203 6.94 -7.13 -13.72
CA HIS A 203 7.92 -6.62 -14.67
C HIS A 203 9.35 -7.03 -14.27
N PRO A 204 10.19 -7.57 -15.20
CA PRO A 204 11.53 -8.06 -14.87
C PRO A 204 12.45 -6.97 -14.31
N LYS A 205 12.27 -5.71 -14.71
CA LYS A 205 13.01 -4.57 -14.18
C LYS A 205 12.37 -3.94 -12.94
N TYR A 206 11.38 -4.59 -12.31
CA TYR A 206 10.72 -4.03 -11.13
C TYR A 206 11.71 -3.82 -9.99
N PHE A 207 12.41 -4.87 -9.57
CA PHE A 207 13.63 -4.82 -8.76
C PHE A 207 14.77 -5.44 -9.57
N GLY A 208 15.13 -4.80 -10.69
CA GLY A 208 16.19 -5.26 -11.57
C GLY A 208 17.58 -5.23 -10.91
N LYS A 209 18.59 -5.70 -11.62
CA LYS A 209 19.98 -5.79 -11.12
C LYS A 209 20.44 -4.50 -10.45
N GLY A 210 20.97 -4.64 -9.22
CA GLY A 210 21.48 -3.52 -8.41
C GLY A 210 20.42 -2.86 -7.52
N PHE A 211 19.12 -3.15 -7.71
CA PHE A 211 18.08 -2.56 -6.88
C PHE A 211 18.08 -3.18 -5.47
N LYS A 212 18.03 -2.33 -4.45
CA LYS A 212 17.93 -2.74 -3.04
C LYS A 212 16.47 -2.85 -2.64
N TRP A 213 16.09 -3.97 -2.04
CA TRP A 213 14.73 -4.16 -1.55
C TRP A 213 14.72 -5.06 -0.31
N GLN A 214 13.63 -5.03 0.44
CA GLN A 214 13.47 -5.83 1.63
C GLN A 214 12.61 -7.05 1.34
N LEU A 215 13.03 -8.21 1.84
CA LEU A 215 12.24 -9.42 1.78
C LEU A 215 10.92 -9.24 2.54
N PRO A 216 9.82 -9.77 2.01
CA PRO A 216 8.50 -9.58 2.58
C PRO A 216 8.36 -10.22 3.95
N ASP A 217 7.59 -9.57 4.81
CA ASP A 217 7.12 -10.10 6.08
C ASP A 217 5.65 -10.50 5.93
N LEU A 218 5.42 -11.72 5.43
CA LEU A 218 4.08 -12.20 5.12
C LEU A 218 3.24 -12.36 6.39
N ASP A 219 3.82 -12.85 7.49
CA ASP A 219 3.11 -13.04 8.76
C ASP A 219 2.58 -11.71 9.31
N THR A 220 3.43 -10.67 9.29
CA THR A 220 2.99 -9.33 9.73
C THR A 220 1.95 -8.73 8.76
N SER A 221 2.07 -8.99 7.46
CA SER A 221 1.07 -8.52 6.49
C SER A 221 -0.29 -9.21 6.68
N GLU A 222 -0.31 -10.49 7.03
CA GLU A 222 -1.55 -11.22 7.35
C GLU A 222 -2.26 -10.66 8.58
N VAL A 223 -1.50 -10.27 9.61
CA VAL A 223 -2.08 -9.56 10.76
C VAL A 223 -2.78 -8.27 10.32
N GLY A 224 -2.16 -7.51 9.43
CA GLY A 224 -2.77 -6.30 8.85
C GLY A 224 -4.05 -6.64 8.07
N TYR A 225 -4.01 -7.65 7.22
CA TYR A 225 -5.18 -8.07 6.43
C TYR A 225 -6.35 -8.56 7.29
N LEU A 226 -6.08 -9.32 8.35
CA LEU A 226 -7.12 -9.74 9.32
C LEU A 226 -7.76 -8.53 10.00
N MET A 227 -6.96 -7.54 10.42
CA MET A 227 -7.48 -6.29 10.98
C MET A 227 -8.32 -5.51 9.96
N ALA A 228 -7.87 -5.42 8.71
CA ALA A 228 -8.61 -4.77 7.65
C ALA A 228 -9.95 -5.46 7.41
N ARG A 229 -9.95 -6.79 7.25
CA ARG A 229 -11.17 -7.59 7.08
C ARG A 229 -12.19 -7.30 8.17
N GLN A 230 -11.77 -7.34 9.44
CA GLN A 230 -12.66 -7.07 10.58
C GLN A 230 -13.24 -5.66 10.52
N VAL A 231 -12.39 -4.63 10.28
CA VAL A 231 -12.84 -3.23 10.25
C VAL A 231 -13.82 -2.96 9.10
N TYR A 232 -13.60 -3.57 7.92
CA TYR A 232 -14.53 -3.46 6.80
C TYR A 232 -15.86 -4.13 7.11
N GLN A 233 -15.85 -5.35 7.65
CA GLN A 233 -17.05 -6.08 8.05
C GLN A 233 -17.85 -5.33 9.11
N ASP A 234 -17.20 -4.78 10.15
CA ASP A 234 -17.86 -3.98 11.19
C ASP A 234 -18.52 -2.72 10.63
N ALA A 235 -18.04 -2.21 9.50
CA ALA A 235 -18.59 -1.04 8.82
C ALA A 235 -19.62 -1.39 7.73
N GLY A 236 -20.00 -2.67 7.57
CA GLY A 236 -20.89 -3.13 6.50
C GLY A 236 -20.27 -3.00 5.11
N ARG A 237 -18.92 -3.03 5.02
CA ARG A 237 -18.14 -2.97 3.79
C ARG A 237 -17.41 -4.28 3.55
N GLU A 238 -16.90 -4.49 2.35
CA GLU A 238 -16.21 -5.73 2.01
C GLU A 238 -14.86 -5.53 1.35
N VAL A 239 -13.98 -6.51 1.56
CA VAL A 239 -12.75 -6.70 0.78
C VAL A 239 -12.80 -8.11 0.22
N ILE A 240 -12.60 -8.24 -1.08
CA ILE A 240 -12.51 -9.52 -1.79
C ILE A 240 -11.19 -9.60 -2.56
N ASP A 241 -10.77 -10.80 -2.91
CA ASP A 241 -9.53 -11.06 -3.63
C ASP A 241 -9.80 -11.77 -4.95
N ALA A 242 -9.53 -11.07 -6.05
CA ALA A 242 -9.64 -11.55 -7.42
C ALA A 242 -8.27 -11.83 -8.05
N THR A 243 -7.21 -11.98 -7.24
CA THR A 243 -5.87 -12.30 -7.74
C THR A 243 -5.84 -13.69 -8.36
N VAL A 244 -5.51 -13.77 -9.64
CA VAL A 244 -5.41 -15.02 -10.40
C VAL A 244 -4.30 -15.91 -9.81
N GLY A 245 -4.68 -17.07 -9.28
CA GLY A 245 -3.73 -18.02 -8.68
C GLY A 245 -3.06 -17.54 -7.37
N GLY A 246 -3.50 -16.42 -6.79
CA GLY A 246 -2.97 -15.86 -5.55
C GLY A 246 -3.12 -16.79 -4.34
N LYS A 247 -2.15 -16.72 -3.41
CA LYS A 247 -2.07 -17.57 -2.21
C LYS A 247 -2.70 -16.96 -0.97
N LEU A 248 -3.09 -15.67 -1.01
CA LEU A 248 -3.76 -15.01 0.10
C LEU A 248 -5.12 -15.65 0.38
N THR A 249 -5.39 -16.08 1.62
CA THR A 249 -6.63 -16.78 2.01
C THR A 249 -7.51 -15.97 2.97
N ILE A 250 -7.07 -14.80 3.37
CA ILE A 250 -7.76 -13.98 4.38
C ILE A 250 -9.06 -13.38 3.84
N PHE A 251 -9.09 -12.97 2.58
CA PHE A 251 -10.28 -12.41 1.95
C PHE A 251 -11.02 -13.45 1.09
N PRO A 252 -12.34 -13.34 0.95
CA PRO A 252 -13.09 -14.20 0.03
C PRO A 252 -12.52 -14.11 -1.40
N LYS A 253 -12.36 -15.26 -2.04
CA LYS A 253 -11.88 -15.34 -3.43
C LYS A 253 -13.05 -15.23 -4.39
N VAL A 254 -12.82 -14.48 -5.47
CA VAL A 254 -13.74 -14.39 -6.61
C VAL A 254 -12.96 -14.54 -7.92
N GLU A 255 -13.62 -14.97 -8.96
CA GLU A 255 -13.05 -15.01 -10.30
C GLU A 255 -13.04 -13.57 -10.88
N TYR A 256 -11.90 -13.14 -11.46
CA TYR A 256 -11.72 -11.77 -11.90
C TYR A 256 -12.71 -11.35 -13.00
N GLY A 257 -12.92 -12.23 -14.02
CA GLY A 257 -13.81 -11.95 -15.14
C GLY A 257 -15.27 -11.75 -14.69
N SER A 258 -15.74 -12.53 -13.71
CA SER A 258 -17.11 -12.45 -13.22
C SER A 258 -17.48 -11.11 -12.56
N LEU A 259 -16.50 -10.24 -12.31
CA LEU A 259 -16.76 -8.90 -11.77
C LEU A 259 -17.27 -7.90 -12.83
N PHE A 260 -17.25 -8.27 -14.12
CA PHE A 260 -17.60 -7.44 -15.26
C PHE A 260 -18.68 -8.06 -16.16
N ASP A 261 -19.20 -9.23 -15.75
CA ASP A 261 -20.35 -9.86 -16.39
C ASP A 261 -21.63 -9.13 -15.90
N ASP A 262 -22.17 -8.21 -16.70
CA ASP A 262 -23.48 -7.57 -16.51
C ASP A 262 -24.54 -8.23 -17.38
#